data_339855290981c82c170766e5a090d66c
#
_entry.id   339855290981c82c170766e5a090d66c
#
_cell.length_a   1.000
_cell.length_b   1.000
_cell.length_c   1.000
_cell.angle_alpha   90.00
_cell.angle_beta   90.00
_cell.angle_gamma   90.00
#
_symmetry.space_group_name_H-M   'P 1'
#
loop_
_entity.id
_entity.type
_entity.pdbx_description
1 polymer ?
#
loop_
_entity_poly.entity_id
_entity_poly.type
_entity_poly.pdbx_seq_one_letter_code
_entity_poly.pdbx_strand_id
1 'polypeptide(L)'
;MKQWILIGLLGVMGLLLLLIYAPLLVWMERMAVSRAQLGTGAVLVVFTLAISVWNRLDWKRIKPNLNPDGVGYLALAFVCLWLAARWRWLQFPLVLISFALTLTGFLTFLFGSLSVRWFLPAIGGLLAFGLLAALFPALDWPLRAVAAQWSAQVLSWFDVKVALLLYAAQPPALVLHLNHQGFLVATECNGFGLLTSSVILASILALQPGLRWTRRAAVVGVAVPLALLCNALRIVSIALTAVHTHWPYEMIHEGLGTVFYLAGLFLVWRVGARPTPAPPARVLGKAEG
;
A
#
# COMPACT_ATOMS: atom_id res chain seq x y z
N MET A 1 -35.86 -9.63 -14.65
CA MET A 1 -35.96 -8.16 -14.72
C MET A 1 -34.99 -7.45 -13.74
N LYS A 2 -34.90 -7.80 -12.44
CA LYS A 2 -34.02 -7.11 -11.47
C LYS A 2 -32.52 -7.19 -11.77
N GLN A 3 -32.02 -8.31 -12.33
CA GLN A 3 -30.58 -8.47 -12.66
C GLN A 3 -30.15 -7.55 -13.80
N TRP A 4 -30.95 -7.38 -14.85
CA TRP A 4 -30.63 -6.49 -15.96
C TRP A 4 -30.60 -5.02 -15.55
N ILE A 5 -31.46 -4.62 -14.61
CA ILE A 5 -31.43 -3.25 -14.04
C ILE A 5 -30.14 -3.04 -13.27
N LEU A 6 -29.70 -4.03 -12.45
CA LEU A 6 -28.43 -3.95 -11.72
C LEU A 6 -27.23 -3.82 -12.67
N ILE A 7 -27.19 -4.63 -13.73
CA ILE A 7 -26.12 -4.57 -14.73
C ILE A 7 -26.11 -3.20 -15.42
N GLY A 8 -27.28 -2.69 -15.78
CA GLY A 8 -27.42 -1.36 -16.37
C GLY A 8 -26.92 -0.25 -15.44
N LEU A 9 -27.29 -0.29 -14.16
CA LEU A 9 -26.82 0.67 -13.14
C LEU A 9 -25.30 0.58 -12.93
N LEU A 10 -24.75 -0.63 -12.82
CA LEU A 10 -23.29 -0.82 -12.71
C LEU A 10 -22.55 -0.28 -13.93
N GLY A 11 -23.11 -0.49 -15.13
CA GLY A 11 -22.56 0.04 -16.37
C GLY A 11 -22.54 1.57 -16.39
N VAL A 12 -23.65 2.22 -16.05
CA VAL A 12 -23.75 3.68 -15.98
C VAL A 12 -22.81 4.25 -14.91
N MET A 13 -22.79 3.67 -13.72
CA MET A 13 -21.91 4.12 -12.63
C MET A 13 -20.44 3.94 -12.98
N GLY A 14 -20.07 2.81 -13.60
CA GLY A 14 -18.73 2.57 -14.11
C GLY A 14 -18.31 3.58 -15.18
N LEU A 15 -19.20 3.87 -16.11
CA LEU A 15 -18.97 4.89 -17.15
C LEU A 15 -18.78 6.29 -16.55
N LEU A 16 -19.61 6.68 -15.58
CA LEU A 16 -19.46 7.96 -14.86
C LEU A 16 -18.13 8.05 -14.11
N LEU A 17 -17.70 6.97 -13.42
CA LEU A 17 -16.40 6.92 -12.79
C LEU A 17 -15.27 7.10 -13.80
N LEU A 18 -15.33 6.40 -14.93
CA LEU A 18 -14.33 6.53 -15.99
C LEU A 18 -14.30 7.95 -16.56
N LEU A 19 -15.45 8.54 -16.83
CA LEU A 19 -15.51 9.89 -17.41
C LEU A 19 -14.96 10.96 -16.44
N ILE A 20 -15.33 10.89 -15.17
CA ILE A 20 -14.94 11.90 -14.17
C ILE A 20 -13.48 11.75 -13.76
N TYR A 21 -13.01 10.50 -13.54
CA TYR A 21 -11.70 10.23 -12.98
C TYR A 21 -10.70 9.63 -13.97
N ALA A 22 -10.97 9.63 -15.28
CA ALA A 22 -10.05 9.15 -16.30
C ALA A 22 -8.62 9.72 -16.16
N PRO A 23 -8.41 11.01 -15.93
CA PRO A 23 -7.06 11.55 -15.75
C PRO A 23 -6.34 10.98 -14.54
N LEU A 24 -7.04 10.77 -13.42
CA LEU A 24 -6.49 10.15 -12.22
C LEU A 24 -6.13 8.68 -12.48
N LEU A 25 -7.03 7.92 -13.10
CA LEU A 25 -6.82 6.49 -13.39
C LEU A 25 -5.65 6.26 -14.35
N VAL A 26 -5.56 7.04 -15.42
CA VAL A 26 -4.44 7.00 -16.37
C VAL A 26 -3.13 7.40 -15.69
N TRP A 27 -3.17 8.40 -14.80
CA TRP A 27 -1.98 8.77 -14.04
C TRP A 27 -1.54 7.65 -13.09
N MET A 28 -2.47 7.01 -12.37
CA MET A 28 -2.17 5.89 -11.47
C MET A 28 -1.59 4.68 -12.22
N GLU A 29 -2.17 4.35 -13.37
CA GLU A 29 -1.67 3.29 -14.26
C GLU A 29 -0.25 3.59 -14.74
N ARG A 30 -0.01 4.81 -15.26
CA ARG A 30 1.33 5.24 -15.70
C ARG A 30 2.34 5.15 -14.56
N MET A 31 1.98 5.58 -13.35
CA MET A 31 2.86 5.48 -12.19
C MET A 31 3.16 4.02 -11.82
N ALA A 32 2.16 3.14 -11.87
CA ALA A 32 2.34 1.71 -11.57
C ALA A 32 3.25 1.01 -12.61
N VAL A 33 3.08 1.34 -13.90
CA VAL A 33 3.84 0.71 -14.99
C VAL A 33 5.25 1.30 -15.11
N SER A 34 5.38 2.63 -15.02
CA SER A 34 6.68 3.31 -15.21
C SER A 34 7.64 3.15 -14.02
N ARG A 35 7.14 2.71 -12.86
CA ARG A 35 7.91 2.60 -11.61
C ARG A 35 7.72 1.20 -11.01
N ALA A 36 8.67 0.31 -11.27
CA ALA A 36 8.63 -1.07 -10.74
C ALA A 36 8.36 -1.12 -9.22
N GLN A 37 8.86 -0.11 -8.48
CA GLN A 37 8.65 0.04 -7.03
C GLN A 37 7.19 0.29 -6.63
N LEU A 38 6.37 0.84 -7.52
CA LEU A 38 4.93 1.05 -7.31
C LEU A 38 4.09 -0.10 -7.84
N GLY A 39 4.58 -0.83 -8.83
CA GLY A 39 3.87 -1.93 -9.47
C GLY A 39 3.40 -3.00 -8.48
N THR A 40 4.28 -3.40 -7.55
CA THR A 40 3.95 -4.38 -6.49
C THR A 40 2.84 -3.88 -5.56
N GLY A 41 2.84 -2.58 -5.21
CA GLY A 41 1.76 -1.96 -4.44
C GLY A 41 0.43 -1.98 -5.19
N ALA A 42 0.44 -1.69 -6.49
CA ALA A 42 -0.76 -1.77 -7.34
C ALA A 42 -1.31 -3.20 -7.39
N VAL A 43 -0.44 -4.22 -7.55
CA VAL A 43 -0.84 -5.64 -7.51
C VAL A 43 -1.52 -5.99 -6.18
N LEU A 44 -1.00 -5.55 -5.04
CA LEU A 44 -1.63 -5.78 -3.74
C LEU A 44 -3.04 -5.17 -3.66
N VAL A 45 -3.25 -3.97 -4.19
CA VAL A 45 -4.59 -3.33 -4.23
C VAL A 45 -5.54 -4.14 -5.11
N VAL A 46 -5.13 -4.50 -6.33
CA VAL A 46 -5.94 -5.28 -7.27
C VAL A 46 -6.28 -6.65 -6.67
N PHE A 47 -5.30 -7.33 -6.08
CA PHE A 47 -5.50 -8.63 -5.44
C PHE A 47 -6.48 -8.55 -4.26
N THR A 48 -6.37 -7.49 -3.44
CA THR A 48 -7.30 -7.25 -2.32
C THR A 48 -8.72 -7.00 -2.83
N LEU A 49 -8.86 -6.23 -3.90
CA LEU A 49 -10.15 -6.00 -4.55
C LEU A 49 -10.74 -7.32 -5.09
N ALA A 50 -9.93 -8.10 -5.80
CA ALA A 50 -10.35 -9.39 -6.35
C ALA A 50 -10.82 -10.37 -5.25
N ILE A 51 -10.07 -10.48 -4.15
CA ILE A 51 -10.46 -11.30 -2.99
C ILE A 51 -11.76 -10.78 -2.36
N SER A 52 -11.89 -9.46 -2.21
CA SER A 52 -13.09 -8.84 -1.63
C SER A 52 -14.33 -9.15 -2.47
N VAL A 53 -14.18 -9.06 -3.80
CA VAL A 53 -15.23 -9.43 -4.75
C VAL A 53 -15.54 -10.93 -4.70
N TRP A 54 -14.51 -11.78 -4.77
CA TRP A 54 -14.67 -13.22 -4.82
C TRP A 54 -15.33 -13.79 -3.55
N ASN A 55 -14.85 -13.40 -2.39
CA ASN A 55 -15.30 -14.00 -1.12
C ASN A 55 -16.63 -13.45 -0.62
N ARG A 56 -17.10 -12.30 -1.11
CA ARG A 56 -18.21 -11.57 -0.50
C ARG A 56 -19.37 -11.27 -1.43
N LEU A 57 -19.14 -11.27 -2.73
CA LEU A 57 -20.23 -11.10 -3.70
C LEU A 57 -20.86 -12.46 -4.02
N ASP A 58 -21.88 -12.83 -3.23
CA ASP A 58 -22.80 -13.88 -3.66
C ASP A 58 -23.74 -13.29 -4.73
N TRP A 59 -23.28 -13.34 -5.99
CA TRP A 59 -23.97 -12.77 -7.14
C TRP A 59 -25.43 -13.24 -7.27
N LYS A 60 -25.76 -14.41 -6.71
CA LYS A 60 -27.11 -14.97 -6.72
C LYS A 60 -28.03 -14.32 -5.68
N ARG A 61 -27.47 -13.76 -4.62
CA ARG A 61 -28.20 -13.14 -3.50
C ARG A 61 -28.19 -11.61 -3.51
N ILE A 62 -27.42 -11.00 -4.40
CA ILE A 62 -27.37 -9.55 -4.51
C ILE A 62 -28.73 -9.03 -4.95
N LYS A 63 -29.40 -8.36 -4.03
CA LYS A 63 -30.57 -7.54 -4.34
C LYS A 63 -30.10 -6.08 -4.31
N PRO A 64 -30.30 -5.30 -5.41
CA PRO A 64 -30.03 -3.87 -5.35
C PRO A 64 -30.86 -3.28 -4.20
N ASN A 65 -30.15 -2.69 -3.25
CA ASN A 65 -30.77 -2.00 -2.13
C ASN A 65 -30.45 -0.54 -2.29
N LEU A 66 -31.27 0.20 -3.04
CA LEU A 66 -31.09 1.62 -3.32
C LEU A 66 -31.07 2.42 -2.01
N ASN A 67 -29.92 2.38 -1.31
CA ASN A 67 -29.76 3.00 0.00
C ASN A 67 -29.42 4.50 -0.18
N PRO A 68 -30.28 5.40 0.35
CA PRO A 68 -30.05 6.85 0.24
C PRO A 68 -28.77 7.33 0.92
N ASP A 69 -28.20 6.58 1.88
CA ASP A 69 -26.91 6.92 2.51
C ASP A 69 -25.78 7.09 1.47
N GLY A 70 -25.86 6.36 0.35
CA GLY A 70 -24.91 6.49 -0.75
C GLY A 70 -24.89 7.89 -1.36
N VAL A 71 -26.03 8.58 -1.40
CA VAL A 71 -26.14 9.94 -1.93
C VAL A 71 -25.32 10.93 -1.10
N GLY A 72 -25.27 10.75 0.23
CA GLY A 72 -24.44 11.58 1.11
C GLY A 72 -22.96 11.52 0.75
N TYR A 73 -22.42 10.32 0.49
CA TYR A 73 -21.04 10.16 0.03
C TYR A 73 -20.80 10.79 -1.34
N LEU A 74 -21.75 10.68 -2.29
CA LEU A 74 -21.66 11.30 -3.61
C LEU A 74 -21.69 12.83 -3.52
N ALA A 75 -22.54 13.39 -2.67
CA ALA A 75 -22.58 14.83 -2.41
C ALA A 75 -21.24 15.33 -1.83
N LEU A 76 -20.67 14.61 -0.85
CA LEU A 76 -19.37 14.94 -0.29
C LEU A 76 -18.24 14.81 -1.33
N ALA A 77 -18.30 13.80 -2.19
CA ALA A 77 -17.36 13.65 -3.31
C ALA A 77 -17.41 14.85 -4.25
N PHE A 78 -18.61 15.32 -4.58
CA PHE A 78 -18.79 16.51 -5.42
C PHE A 78 -18.21 17.77 -4.75
N VAL A 79 -18.43 17.95 -3.45
CA VAL A 79 -17.82 19.05 -2.68
C VAL A 79 -16.29 18.98 -2.78
N CYS A 80 -15.69 17.79 -2.62
CA CYS A 80 -14.24 17.62 -2.77
C CYS A 80 -13.75 18.00 -4.17
N LEU A 81 -14.48 17.64 -5.25
CA LEU A 81 -14.13 18.05 -6.62
C LEU A 81 -14.25 19.56 -6.81
N TRP A 82 -15.30 20.17 -6.27
CA TRP A 82 -15.48 21.61 -6.34
C TRP A 82 -14.35 22.36 -5.61
N LEU A 83 -13.95 21.89 -4.42
CA LEU A 83 -12.81 22.43 -3.68
C LEU A 83 -11.48 22.21 -4.44
N ALA A 84 -11.30 21.05 -5.07
CA ALA A 84 -10.13 20.75 -5.89
C ALA A 84 -9.97 21.74 -7.06
N ALA A 85 -11.08 22.17 -7.65
CA ALA A 85 -11.07 23.16 -8.72
C ALA A 85 -10.66 24.57 -8.22
N ARG A 86 -10.88 24.87 -6.94
CA ARG A 86 -10.56 26.18 -6.33
C ARG A 86 -9.14 26.23 -5.78
N TRP A 87 -8.63 25.14 -5.22
CA TRP A 87 -7.36 25.10 -4.48
C TRP A 87 -6.34 24.20 -5.17
N ARG A 88 -5.52 24.75 -6.05
CA ARG A 88 -4.53 24.00 -6.86
C ARG A 88 -3.57 23.17 -6.03
N TRP A 89 -3.13 23.66 -4.87
CA TRP A 89 -2.20 22.96 -3.99
C TRP A 89 -2.82 21.73 -3.28
N LEU A 90 -4.16 21.69 -3.12
CA LEU A 90 -4.91 20.53 -2.61
C LEU A 90 -5.61 19.74 -3.71
N GLN A 91 -5.43 20.10 -4.98
CA GLN A 91 -6.15 19.47 -6.08
C GLN A 91 -6.01 17.95 -6.08
N PHE A 92 -4.77 17.45 -6.03
CA PHE A 92 -4.52 16.01 -6.10
C PHE A 92 -5.14 15.24 -4.92
N PRO A 93 -4.87 15.56 -3.63
CA PRO A 93 -5.48 14.84 -2.52
C PRO A 93 -7.00 14.94 -2.50
N LEU A 94 -7.59 16.08 -2.87
CA LEU A 94 -9.04 16.24 -2.93
C LEU A 94 -9.68 15.40 -4.04
N VAL A 95 -9.07 15.30 -5.22
CA VAL A 95 -9.53 14.42 -6.31
C VAL A 95 -9.42 12.96 -5.88
N LEU A 96 -8.35 12.57 -5.21
CA LEU A 96 -8.16 11.20 -4.72
C LEU A 96 -9.19 10.82 -3.65
N ILE A 97 -9.46 11.72 -2.69
CA ILE A 97 -10.51 11.55 -1.68
C ILE A 97 -11.89 11.49 -2.33
N SER A 98 -12.17 12.39 -3.29
CA SER A 98 -13.41 12.39 -4.04
C SER A 98 -13.64 11.07 -4.77
N PHE A 99 -12.60 10.52 -5.40
CA PHE A 99 -12.68 9.21 -6.07
C PHE A 99 -13.06 8.09 -5.09
N ALA A 100 -12.41 8.04 -3.91
CA ALA A 100 -12.73 7.06 -2.88
C ALA A 100 -14.16 7.22 -2.32
N LEU A 101 -14.59 8.46 -2.12
CA LEU A 101 -15.98 8.76 -1.69
C LEU A 101 -17.00 8.37 -2.75
N THR A 102 -16.70 8.59 -4.02
CA THR A 102 -17.57 8.18 -5.13
C THR A 102 -17.70 6.66 -5.20
N LEU A 103 -16.58 5.93 -5.09
CA LEU A 103 -16.61 4.46 -5.00
C LEU A 103 -17.44 3.99 -3.80
N THR A 104 -17.20 4.58 -2.63
CA THR A 104 -17.94 4.25 -1.40
C THR A 104 -19.42 4.56 -1.57
N GLY A 105 -19.75 5.70 -2.16
CA GLY A 105 -21.13 6.12 -2.42
C GLY A 105 -21.86 5.16 -3.36
N PHE A 106 -21.23 4.79 -4.47
CA PHE A 106 -21.79 3.84 -5.42
C PHE A 106 -22.01 2.47 -4.80
N LEU A 107 -21.01 1.95 -4.06
CA LEU A 107 -21.13 0.65 -3.38
C LEU A 107 -22.23 0.69 -2.30
N THR A 108 -22.32 1.79 -1.54
CA THR A 108 -23.37 1.98 -0.53
C THR A 108 -24.75 2.04 -1.17
N PHE A 109 -24.88 2.80 -2.24
CA PHE A 109 -26.14 2.95 -2.97
C PHE A 109 -26.63 1.63 -3.54
N LEU A 110 -25.73 0.83 -4.13
CA LEU A 110 -26.11 -0.45 -4.76
C LEU A 110 -26.28 -1.61 -3.78
N PHE A 111 -25.42 -1.71 -2.77
CA PHE A 111 -25.30 -2.89 -1.91
C PHE A 111 -25.64 -2.63 -0.44
N GLY A 112 -25.87 -1.37 -0.08
CA GLY A 112 -26.13 -0.94 1.30
C GLY A 112 -24.86 -0.76 2.13
N SER A 113 -24.99 -0.02 3.23
CA SER A 113 -23.86 0.40 4.09
C SER A 113 -23.10 -0.75 4.75
N LEU A 114 -23.76 -1.87 5.03
CA LEU A 114 -23.12 -3.06 5.62
C LEU A 114 -22.16 -3.75 4.63
N SER A 115 -22.54 -3.79 3.34
CA SER A 115 -21.74 -4.44 2.31
C SER A 115 -20.46 -3.66 2.00
N VAL A 116 -20.49 -2.34 2.09
CA VAL A 116 -19.35 -1.46 1.83
C VAL A 116 -18.16 -1.73 2.74
N ARG A 117 -18.39 -2.15 3.98
CA ARG A 117 -17.32 -2.48 4.94
C ARG A 117 -16.31 -3.50 4.40
N TRP A 118 -16.71 -4.33 3.45
CA TRP A 118 -15.84 -5.31 2.83
C TRP A 118 -14.96 -4.75 1.73
N PHE A 119 -15.34 -3.63 1.14
CA PHE A 119 -14.57 -2.93 0.11
C PHE A 119 -13.67 -1.83 0.69
N LEU A 120 -13.92 -1.39 1.94
CA LEU A 120 -13.09 -0.36 2.59
C LEU A 120 -11.58 -0.69 2.59
N PRO A 121 -11.13 -1.95 2.82
CA PRO A 121 -9.71 -2.28 2.73
C PRO A 121 -9.11 -2.01 1.34
N ALA A 122 -9.83 -2.35 0.27
CA ALA A 122 -9.36 -2.10 -1.10
C ALA A 122 -9.36 -0.61 -1.42
N ILE A 123 -10.39 0.13 -1.00
CA ILE A 123 -10.47 1.60 -1.16
C ILE A 123 -9.34 2.29 -0.39
N GLY A 124 -9.07 1.86 0.85
CA GLY A 124 -7.96 2.37 1.66
C GLY A 124 -6.59 2.06 1.06
N GLY A 125 -6.40 0.86 0.52
CA GLY A 125 -5.20 0.48 -0.21
C GLY A 125 -5.00 1.35 -1.46
N LEU A 126 -6.07 1.65 -2.19
CA LEU A 126 -6.05 2.53 -3.37
C LEU A 126 -5.70 3.97 -3.00
N LEU A 127 -6.27 4.49 -1.91
CA LEU A 127 -5.91 5.81 -1.37
C LEU A 127 -4.43 5.87 -0.96
N ALA A 128 -3.95 4.87 -0.22
CA ALA A 128 -2.56 4.78 0.18
C ALA A 128 -1.63 4.72 -1.03
N PHE A 129 -1.97 3.91 -2.04
CA PHE A 129 -1.23 3.83 -3.30
C PHE A 129 -1.15 5.19 -3.99
N GLY A 130 -2.28 5.84 -4.22
CA GLY A 130 -2.32 7.15 -4.90
C GLY A 130 -1.53 8.22 -4.17
N LEU A 131 -1.65 8.27 -2.83
CA LEU A 131 -0.91 9.23 -2.00
C LEU A 131 0.61 8.97 -2.07
N LEU A 132 1.04 7.72 -1.90
CA LEU A 132 2.47 7.38 -1.94
C LEU A 132 3.05 7.58 -3.33
N ALA A 133 2.30 7.24 -4.39
CA ALA A 133 2.73 7.49 -5.76
C ALA A 133 2.95 9.00 -6.02
N ALA A 134 2.11 9.87 -5.47
CA ALA A 134 2.29 11.32 -5.57
C ALA A 134 3.48 11.84 -4.74
N LEU A 135 3.76 11.22 -3.61
CA LEU A 135 4.87 11.59 -2.73
C LEU A 135 6.22 11.04 -3.20
N PHE A 136 6.24 10.08 -4.14
CA PHE A 136 7.46 9.42 -4.60
C PHE A 136 8.58 10.41 -4.98
N PRO A 137 8.36 11.43 -5.83
CA PRO A 137 9.43 12.34 -6.23
C PRO A 137 10.05 13.11 -5.06
N ALA A 138 9.23 13.44 -4.05
CA ALA A 138 9.69 14.17 -2.86
C ALA A 138 10.40 13.26 -1.85
N LEU A 139 10.05 11.97 -1.81
CA LEU A 139 10.58 11.00 -0.85
C LEU A 139 11.81 10.25 -1.35
N ASP A 140 12.05 10.19 -2.66
CA ASP A 140 13.15 9.40 -3.24
C ASP A 140 14.51 9.74 -2.61
N TRP A 141 14.88 11.02 -2.58
CA TRP A 141 16.15 11.46 -2.01
C TRP A 141 16.23 11.27 -0.48
N PRO A 142 15.27 11.73 0.34
CA PRO A 142 15.29 11.49 1.78
C PRO A 142 15.39 10.02 2.15
N LEU A 143 14.67 9.15 1.45
CA LEU A 143 14.71 7.71 1.72
C LEU A 143 16.07 7.09 1.37
N ARG A 144 16.72 7.51 0.27
CA ARG A 144 18.09 7.09 -0.04
C ARG A 144 19.07 7.52 1.07
N ALA A 145 18.95 8.76 1.54
CA ALA A 145 19.80 9.26 2.60
C ALA A 145 19.62 8.47 3.91
N VAL A 146 18.38 8.22 4.33
CA VAL A 146 18.06 7.42 5.52
C VAL A 146 18.57 5.98 5.35
N ALA A 147 18.32 5.34 4.21
CA ALA A 147 18.77 3.98 3.93
C ALA A 147 20.30 3.88 3.98
N ALA A 148 21.02 4.82 3.36
CA ALA A 148 22.48 4.85 3.38
C ALA A 148 23.04 5.07 4.80
N GLN A 149 22.49 6.04 5.56
CA GLN A 149 22.92 6.34 6.92
C GLN A 149 22.70 5.16 7.86
N TRP A 150 21.52 4.55 7.84
CA TRP A 150 21.22 3.40 8.69
C TRP A 150 22.06 2.19 8.32
N SER A 151 22.29 1.97 7.02
CA SER A 151 23.17 0.87 6.57
C SER A 151 24.64 1.10 7.01
N ALA A 152 25.15 2.33 6.91
CA ALA A 152 26.48 2.67 7.40
C ALA A 152 26.59 2.47 8.92
N GLN A 153 25.58 2.90 9.68
CA GLN A 153 25.51 2.71 11.11
C GLN A 153 25.53 1.22 11.52
N VAL A 154 24.70 0.41 10.86
CA VAL A 154 24.66 -1.04 11.14
C VAL A 154 25.99 -1.69 10.79
N LEU A 155 26.61 -1.36 9.66
CA LEU A 155 27.93 -1.89 9.28
C LEU A 155 29.03 -1.49 10.27
N SER A 156 28.98 -0.28 10.81
CA SER A 156 29.97 0.17 11.82
C SER A 156 29.89 -0.64 13.12
N TRP A 157 28.75 -1.24 13.48
CA TRP A 157 28.62 -2.15 14.64
C TRP A 157 29.35 -3.48 14.46
N PHE A 158 29.69 -3.83 13.21
CA PHE A 158 30.45 -5.05 12.88
C PHE A 158 31.93 -4.74 12.58
N ASP A 159 32.44 -3.59 13.05
CA ASP A 159 33.84 -3.14 12.84
C ASP A 159 34.22 -3.03 11.34
N VAL A 160 33.25 -2.92 10.46
CA VAL A 160 33.51 -2.70 9.03
C VAL A 160 33.82 -1.23 8.81
N LYS A 161 34.97 -0.93 8.17
CA LYS A 161 35.33 0.43 7.79
C LYS A 161 34.40 0.92 6.68
N VAL A 162 33.51 1.84 7.03
CA VAL A 162 32.49 2.39 6.13
C VAL A 162 32.69 3.90 5.98
N ALA A 163 32.67 4.38 4.75
CA ALA A 163 32.58 5.81 4.45
C ALA A 163 31.35 6.06 3.56
N LEU A 164 30.53 7.03 3.95
CA LEU A 164 29.40 7.49 3.12
C LEU A 164 29.85 8.74 2.38
N LEU A 165 29.92 8.65 1.05
CA LEU A 165 30.35 9.75 0.19
C LEU A 165 29.18 10.27 -0.63
N LEU A 166 29.10 11.60 -0.71
CA LEU A 166 28.17 12.31 -1.59
C LEU A 166 28.95 12.85 -2.80
N TYR A 167 28.66 12.31 -3.96
CA TYR A 167 29.19 12.84 -5.21
C TYR A 167 28.27 13.92 -5.77
N ALA A 168 28.85 15.07 -6.12
CA ALA A 168 28.14 16.17 -6.77
C ALA A 168 27.94 15.86 -8.25
N ALA A 169 27.11 14.84 -8.55
CA ALA A 169 26.65 14.50 -9.88
C ALA A 169 25.24 15.06 -10.12
N GLN A 170 24.75 15.00 -11.35
CA GLN A 170 23.37 15.34 -11.66
C GLN A 170 22.65 14.08 -12.20
N PRO A 171 21.77 13.45 -11.42
CA PRO A 171 21.38 13.71 -10.02
C PRO A 171 22.49 13.35 -9.01
N PRO A 172 22.48 13.91 -7.77
CA PRO A 172 23.46 13.59 -6.74
C PRO A 172 23.52 12.10 -6.46
N ALA A 173 24.71 11.55 -6.25
CA ALA A 173 24.91 10.13 -6.01
C ALA A 173 25.44 9.88 -4.59
N LEU A 174 24.75 8.99 -3.85
CA LEU A 174 25.20 8.48 -2.57
C LEU A 174 25.94 7.17 -2.78
N VAL A 175 27.18 7.09 -2.32
CA VAL A 175 28.03 5.90 -2.43
C VAL A 175 28.48 5.46 -1.04
N LEU A 176 28.20 4.21 -0.72
CA LEU A 176 28.64 3.53 0.48
C LEU A 176 29.96 2.80 0.17
N HIS A 177 31.08 3.30 0.69
CA HIS A 177 32.38 2.65 0.55
C HIS A 177 32.63 1.68 1.69
N LEU A 178 32.82 0.39 1.33
CA LEU A 178 33.25 -0.66 2.24
C LEU A 178 34.68 -1.09 1.84
N ASN A 179 35.63 -0.91 2.71
CA ASN A 179 37.05 -1.16 2.45
C ASN A 179 37.50 -0.39 1.18
N HIS A 180 37.61 -1.05 0.03
CA HIS A 180 38.04 -0.47 -1.25
C HIS A 180 36.94 -0.52 -2.33
N GLN A 181 35.72 -0.97 -1.99
CA GLN A 181 34.62 -1.09 -2.93
C GLN A 181 33.54 -0.05 -2.66
N GLY A 182 33.08 0.62 -3.71
CA GLY A 182 32.00 1.59 -3.63
C GLY A 182 30.67 1.00 -4.09
N PHE A 183 29.63 1.09 -3.27
CA PHE A 183 28.26 0.66 -3.58
C PHE A 183 27.39 1.89 -3.78
N LEU A 184 26.88 2.09 -4.98
CA LEU A 184 25.94 3.16 -5.28
C LEU A 184 24.58 2.85 -4.63
N VAL A 185 24.10 3.76 -3.77
CA VAL A 185 22.73 3.70 -3.24
C VAL A 185 21.79 4.32 -4.28
N ALA A 186 21.43 3.52 -5.25
CA ALA A 186 20.54 3.90 -6.35
C ALA A 186 19.07 4.06 -5.91
N THR A 187 18.23 4.58 -6.80
CA THR A 187 16.78 4.73 -6.56
C THR A 187 16.11 3.40 -6.20
N GLU A 188 16.58 2.29 -6.76
CA GLU A 188 16.11 0.94 -6.47
C GLU A 188 16.41 0.49 -5.03
N CYS A 189 17.41 1.13 -4.40
CA CYS A 189 17.84 0.84 -3.03
C CYS A 189 17.22 1.78 -1.97
N ASN A 190 16.39 2.76 -2.37
CA ASN A 190 15.76 3.70 -1.45
C ASN A 190 14.72 3.07 -0.52
N GLY A 191 14.29 1.84 -0.80
CA GLY A 191 13.29 1.11 -0.04
C GLY A 191 11.84 1.56 -0.27
N PHE A 192 11.62 2.45 -1.24
CA PHE A 192 10.28 2.98 -1.51
C PHE A 192 9.28 1.89 -1.90
N GLY A 193 9.71 0.90 -2.67
CA GLY A 193 8.85 -0.24 -3.04
C GLY A 193 8.38 -1.04 -1.82
N LEU A 194 9.29 -1.33 -0.89
CA LEU A 194 8.95 -2.02 0.36
C LEU A 194 8.09 -1.13 1.27
N LEU A 195 8.40 0.16 1.38
CA LEU A 195 7.62 1.13 2.14
C LEU A 195 6.18 1.22 1.60
N THR A 196 6.02 1.39 0.30
CA THR A 196 4.72 1.50 -0.36
C THR A 196 3.89 0.25 -0.14
N SER A 197 4.45 -0.92 -0.41
CA SER A 197 3.74 -2.19 -0.23
C SER A 197 3.40 -2.45 1.24
N SER A 198 4.30 -2.11 2.17
CA SER A 198 4.06 -2.24 3.62
C SER A 198 2.94 -1.32 4.10
N VAL A 199 2.92 -0.05 3.67
CA VAL A 199 1.86 0.90 4.05
C VAL A 199 0.52 0.52 3.43
N ILE A 200 0.50 0.07 2.17
CA ILE A 200 -0.72 -0.42 1.52
C ILE A 200 -1.25 -1.65 2.26
N LEU A 201 -0.40 -2.65 2.54
CA LEU A 201 -0.77 -3.84 3.29
C LEU A 201 -1.29 -3.47 4.69
N ALA A 202 -0.59 -2.59 5.39
CA ALA A 202 -1.01 -2.10 6.71
C ALA A 202 -2.36 -1.39 6.65
N SER A 203 -2.61 -0.57 5.64
CA SER A 203 -3.89 0.14 5.43
C SER A 203 -5.02 -0.85 5.18
N ILE A 204 -4.78 -1.86 4.34
CA ILE A 204 -5.74 -2.94 4.06
C ILE A 204 -6.08 -3.71 5.35
N LEU A 205 -5.06 -4.08 6.14
CA LEU A 205 -5.25 -4.80 7.40
C LEU A 205 -5.96 -3.93 8.44
N ALA A 206 -5.60 -2.65 8.56
CA ALA A 206 -6.19 -1.71 9.50
C ALA A 206 -7.68 -1.45 9.24
N LEU A 207 -8.11 -1.50 7.99
CA LEU A 207 -9.50 -1.29 7.59
C LEU A 207 -10.37 -2.55 7.67
N GLN A 208 -9.80 -3.69 8.05
CA GLN A 208 -10.61 -4.89 8.28
C GLN A 208 -11.62 -4.68 9.42
N PRO A 209 -12.86 -5.20 9.27
CA PRO A 209 -13.90 -5.05 10.27
C PRO A 209 -13.49 -5.65 11.63
N GLY A 210 -13.84 -4.95 12.74
CA GLY A 210 -13.66 -5.45 14.13
C GLY A 210 -12.29 -5.19 14.76
N LEU A 211 -11.35 -4.46 14.13
CA LEU A 211 -10.15 -3.96 14.78
C LEU A 211 -10.44 -2.69 15.59
N ARG A 212 -9.86 -2.61 16.80
CA ARG A 212 -9.89 -1.40 17.63
C ARG A 212 -9.05 -0.31 16.99
N TRP A 213 -9.42 0.96 17.17
CA TRP A 213 -8.71 2.12 16.61
C TRP A 213 -7.22 2.14 16.94
N THR A 214 -6.88 1.90 18.22
CA THR A 214 -5.48 1.85 18.67
C THR A 214 -4.65 0.83 17.91
N ARG A 215 -5.21 -0.35 17.63
CA ARG A 215 -4.53 -1.38 16.84
C ARG A 215 -4.40 -1.00 15.37
N ARG A 216 -5.41 -0.33 14.81
CA ARG A 216 -5.33 0.22 13.44
C ARG A 216 -4.17 1.20 13.31
N ALA A 217 -4.08 2.16 14.23
CA ALA A 217 -2.99 3.14 14.29
C ALA A 217 -1.62 2.45 14.48
N ALA A 218 -1.54 1.44 15.35
CA ALA A 218 -0.30 0.70 15.58
C ALA A 218 0.17 -0.05 14.33
N VAL A 219 -0.72 -0.72 13.60
CA VAL A 219 -0.36 -1.47 12.38
C VAL A 219 0.21 -0.52 11.31
N VAL A 220 -0.44 0.62 11.08
CA VAL A 220 0.02 1.61 10.10
C VAL A 220 1.31 2.30 10.59
N GLY A 221 1.38 2.67 11.87
CA GLY A 221 2.54 3.35 12.44
C GLY A 221 3.80 2.48 12.46
N VAL A 222 3.68 1.16 12.68
CA VAL A 222 4.81 0.23 12.68
C VAL A 222 5.28 -0.13 11.27
N ALA A 223 4.41 -0.06 10.26
CA ALA A 223 4.76 -0.44 8.88
C ALA A 223 5.91 0.39 8.32
N VAL A 224 5.96 1.70 8.60
CA VAL A 224 6.99 2.62 8.11
C VAL A 224 8.38 2.29 8.67
N PRO A 225 8.60 2.31 10.01
CA PRO A 225 9.94 2.02 10.56
C PRO A 225 10.38 0.59 10.25
N LEU A 226 9.46 -0.37 10.19
CA LEU A 226 9.77 -1.74 9.84
C LEU A 226 10.25 -1.88 8.38
N ALA A 227 9.59 -1.21 7.44
CA ALA A 227 10.01 -1.18 6.04
C ALA A 227 11.40 -0.54 5.88
N LEU A 228 11.66 0.57 6.57
CA LEU A 228 12.97 1.25 6.53
C LEU A 228 14.07 0.37 7.13
N LEU A 229 13.81 -0.29 8.25
CA LEU A 229 14.75 -1.22 8.89
C LEU A 229 15.07 -2.42 7.98
N CYS A 230 14.04 -3.07 7.43
CA CYS A 230 14.24 -4.19 6.50
C CYS A 230 15.02 -3.76 5.26
N ASN A 231 14.80 -2.55 4.76
CA ASN A 231 15.56 -2.02 3.62
C ASN A 231 17.03 -1.74 3.99
N ALA A 232 17.31 -1.17 5.16
CA ALA A 232 18.68 -0.97 5.63
C ALA A 232 19.41 -2.31 5.79
N LEU A 233 18.77 -3.31 6.42
CA LEU A 233 19.32 -4.66 6.57
C LEU A 233 19.55 -5.34 5.20
N ARG A 234 18.66 -5.12 4.22
CA ARG A 234 18.85 -5.57 2.84
C ARG A 234 20.14 -5.00 2.25
N ILE A 235 20.36 -3.68 2.34
CA ILE A 235 21.56 -3.02 1.80
C ILE A 235 22.84 -3.57 2.48
N VAL A 236 22.81 -3.69 3.81
CA VAL A 236 23.91 -4.29 4.59
C VAL A 236 24.23 -5.70 4.12
N SER A 237 23.20 -6.54 3.99
CA SER A 237 23.38 -7.93 3.57
C SER A 237 23.91 -8.03 2.13
N ILE A 238 23.42 -7.21 1.21
CA ILE A 238 23.92 -7.15 -0.17
C ILE A 238 25.39 -6.73 -0.18
N ALA A 239 25.75 -5.65 0.53
CA ALA A 239 27.11 -5.13 0.56
C ALA A 239 28.10 -6.14 1.17
N LEU A 240 27.75 -6.77 2.32
CA LEU A 240 28.58 -7.78 2.94
C LEU A 240 28.75 -9.03 2.06
N THR A 241 27.67 -9.49 1.45
CA THR A 241 27.74 -10.67 0.57
C THR A 241 28.60 -10.37 -0.67
N ALA A 242 28.45 -9.19 -1.28
CA ALA A 242 29.23 -8.80 -2.45
C ALA A 242 30.74 -8.66 -2.15
N VAL A 243 31.10 -8.23 -0.93
CA VAL A 243 32.52 -8.14 -0.53
C VAL A 243 33.14 -9.51 -0.24
N HIS A 244 32.37 -10.47 0.28
CA HIS A 244 32.87 -11.78 0.74
C HIS A 244 32.66 -12.90 -0.28
N THR A 245 31.91 -12.69 -1.35
CA THR A 245 31.63 -13.72 -2.35
C THR A 245 31.99 -13.25 -3.76
N HIS A 246 32.21 -14.21 -4.66
CA HIS A 246 32.42 -13.94 -6.10
C HIS A 246 31.14 -14.08 -6.92
N TRP A 247 29.98 -14.06 -6.29
CA TRP A 247 28.71 -14.16 -6.98
C TRP A 247 28.42 -12.89 -7.79
N PRO A 248 27.73 -13.00 -8.94
CA PRO A 248 27.30 -11.85 -9.71
C PRO A 248 26.46 -10.92 -8.85
N TYR A 249 26.77 -9.61 -8.90
CA TYR A 249 26.08 -8.60 -8.07
C TYR A 249 24.56 -8.63 -8.27
N GLU A 250 24.09 -8.81 -9.52
CA GLU A 250 22.65 -8.88 -9.83
C GLU A 250 21.94 -10.02 -9.08
N MET A 251 22.57 -11.21 -9.04
CA MET A 251 22.02 -12.36 -8.34
C MET A 251 21.91 -12.12 -6.82
N ILE A 252 22.94 -11.47 -6.22
CA ILE A 252 22.93 -11.10 -4.81
C ILE A 252 21.83 -10.07 -4.57
N HIS A 253 21.77 -9.02 -5.40
CA HIS A 253 20.83 -7.92 -5.27
C HIS A 253 19.37 -8.38 -5.40
N GLU A 254 19.04 -9.19 -6.40
CA GLU A 254 17.68 -9.70 -6.61
C GLU A 254 17.28 -10.72 -5.55
N GLY A 255 18.17 -11.68 -5.24
CA GLY A 255 17.90 -12.72 -4.26
C GLY A 255 17.66 -12.16 -2.86
N LEU A 256 18.62 -11.42 -2.32
CA LEU A 256 18.47 -10.78 -1.00
C LEU A 256 17.37 -9.71 -1.02
N GLY A 257 17.23 -8.99 -2.14
CA GLY A 257 16.14 -8.04 -2.33
C GLY A 257 14.77 -8.68 -2.13
N THR A 258 14.53 -9.81 -2.76
CA THR A 258 13.28 -10.55 -2.64
C THR A 258 13.07 -11.09 -1.22
N VAL A 259 14.10 -11.67 -0.60
CA VAL A 259 14.01 -12.20 0.77
C VAL A 259 13.61 -11.11 1.76
N PHE A 260 14.30 -9.98 1.77
CA PHE A 260 14.00 -8.87 2.69
C PHE A 260 12.65 -8.20 2.37
N TYR A 261 12.27 -8.15 1.11
CA TYR A 261 10.95 -7.65 0.70
C TYR A 261 9.83 -8.52 1.28
N LEU A 262 9.90 -9.83 1.08
CA LEU A 262 8.90 -10.77 1.61
C LEU A 262 8.92 -10.81 3.15
N ALA A 263 10.09 -10.78 3.78
CA ALA A 263 10.22 -10.72 5.23
C ALA A 263 9.55 -9.46 5.79
N GLY A 264 9.79 -8.30 5.19
CA GLY A 264 9.16 -7.04 5.61
C GLY A 264 7.63 -7.09 5.51
N LEU A 265 7.08 -7.57 4.40
CA LEU A 265 5.64 -7.76 4.25
C LEU A 265 5.07 -8.77 5.24
N PHE A 266 5.77 -9.89 5.46
CA PHE A 266 5.37 -10.90 6.45
C PHE A 266 5.31 -10.32 7.86
N LEU A 267 6.30 -9.52 8.26
CA LEU A 267 6.32 -8.87 9.58
C LEU A 267 5.16 -7.89 9.74
N VAL A 268 4.89 -7.05 8.73
CA VAL A 268 3.71 -6.16 8.73
C VAL A 268 2.42 -6.96 8.86
N TRP A 269 2.29 -8.04 8.09
CA TRP A 269 1.15 -8.94 8.18
C TRP A 269 1.00 -9.55 9.57
N ARG A 270 2.08 -10.03 10.20
CA ARG A 270 2.08 -10.58 11.56
C ARG A 270 1.59 -9.59 12.61
N VAL A 271 2.01 -8.33 12.51
CA VAL A 271 1.53 -7.25 13.40
C VAL A 271 0.03 -6.99 13.19
N GLY A 272 -0.42 -7.02 11.93
CA GLY A 272 -1.82 -6.77 11.57
C GLY A 272 -2.77 -7.97 11.73
N ALA A 273 -2.24 -9.19 11.64
CA ALA A 273 -3.04 -10.40 11.70
C ALA A 273 -3.77 -10.52 13.05
N ARG A 274 -5.04 -10.86 12.99
CA ARG A 274 -5.83 -11.11 14.19
C ARG A 274 -5.41 -12.44 14.81
N PRO A 275 -5.30 -12.53 16.15
CA PRO A 275 -5.42 -13.82 16.80
C PRO A 275 -6.80 -14.38 16.41
N THR A 276 -6.82 -15.58 15.83
CA THR A 276 -8.06 -16.30 15.59
C THR A 276 -8.80 -16.39 16.93
N PRO A 277 -10.05 -15.90 17.06
CA PRO A 277 -10.78 -16.11 18.31
C PRO A 277 -10.79 -17.60 18.60
N ALA A 278 -10.42 -17.98 19.81
CA ALA A 278 -10.57 -19.35 20.25
C ALA A 278 -12.01 -19.79 19.97
N PRO A 279 -12.24 -20.98 19.37
CA PRO A 279 -13.58 -21.46 19.15
C PRO A 279 -14.34 -21.38 20.50
N PRO A 280 -15.60 -20.89 20.51
CA PRO A 280 -16.37 -20.82 21.74
C PRO A 280 -16.30 -22.19 22.40
N ALA A 281 -15.87 -22.24 23.67
CA ALA A 281 -15.83 -23.45 24.46
C ALA A 281 -17.24 -24.07 24.30
N ARG A 282 -17.29 -25.26 23.71
CA ARG A 282 -18.55 -26.03 23.67
C ARG A 282 -18.96 -26.14 25.14
N VAL A 283 -19.98 -25.40 25.49
CA VAL A 283 -20.68 -25.64 26.73
C VAL A 283 -21.23 -27.05 26.57
N LEU A 284 -20.48 -28.03 27.12
CA LEU A 284 -21.00 -29.38 27.29
C LEU A 284 -22.24 -29.19 28.16
N GLY A 285 -23.39 -29.30 27.49
CA GLY A 285 -24.66 -29.20 28.16
C GLY A 285 -24.61 -30.14 29.37
N LYS A 286 -24.90 -29.60 30.54
CA LYS A 286 -25.27 -30.42 31.69
C LYS A 286 -26.36 -31.37 31.21
N ALA A 287 -26.05 -32.64 31.09
CA ALA A 287 -27.04 -33.68 31.06
C ALA A 287 -27.80 -33.55 32.39
N GLU A 288 -28.99 -32.98 32.31
CA GLU A 288 -29.97 -33.09 33.37
C GLU A 288 -30.46 -34.53 33.35
N GLY A 289 -30.07 -35.23 34.44
CA GLY A 289 -30.63 -36.54 34.80
C GLY A 289 -32.00 -36.36 35.44
#